data_65e711c4a51c41c1e84aea5a686dd256
#
_entry.id   65e711c4a51c41c1e84aea5a686dd256
#
_cell.length_a   1.000
_cell.length_b   1.000
_cell.length_c   1.000
_cell.angle_alpha   90.00
_cell.angle_beta   90.00
_cell.angle_gamma   90.00
#
_symmetry.space_group_name_H-M   'P 1'
#
loop_
_entity.id
_entity.type
_entity.pdbx_description
1 polymer ?
#
loop_
_entity_poly.entity_id
_entity_poly.type
_entity_poly.pdbx_seq_one_letter_code
_entity_poly.pdbx_strand_id
1 'polypeptide(L)'
;MTEYTPDAQWFQSQDVEDRARKLVAEMTLDEKTDLVTGDLNFQYGFYNAAIDRLGIPELTMADGPPGVRINNGAVHDGMATALPAPIALAASWNPDLARQFGDVVGHEARASNHNVYLGPAVDIARLANGGRAFESSGEDPLLSARMSIPEIEAIQAHAVQACLKHYCVNNQEQER
;
A
#
# COMPACT_ATOMS: atom_id res chain seq x y z
N MET A 1 12.04 -11.93 17.13
CA MET A 1 11.01 -11.09 16.47
C MET A 1 10.27 -10.38 17.58
N THR A 2 10.45 -9.08 17.71
CA THR A 2 9.67 -8.27 18.65
C THR A 2 8.28 -8.09 18.03
N GLU A 3 7.24 -8.58 18.72
CA GLU A 3 5.85 -8.29 18.37
C GLU A 3 5.67 -6.77 18.34
N TYR A 4 5.43 -6.24 17.14
CA TYR A 4 5.00 -4.86 16.98
C TYR A 4 3.50 -4.80 17.27
N THR A 5 3.14 -4.20 18.38
CA THR A 5 1.76 -3.83 18.71
C THR A 5 1.56 -2.38 18.29
N PRO A 6 0.77 -2.09 17.25
CA PRO A 6 0.46 -0.69 16.91
C PRO A 6 -0.34 -0.08 18.05
N ASP A 7 0.23 0.88 18.76
CA ASP A 7 -0.57 1.72 19.63
C ASP A 7 -1.34 2.72 18.75
N ALA A 8 -2.61 2.45 18.52
CA ALA A 8 -3.48 3.27 17.67
C ALA A 8 -3.64 4.72 18.16
N GLN A 9 -3.17 5.05 19.34
CA GLN A 9 -3.27 6.40 19.91
C GLN A 9 -2.24 7.37 19.32
N TRP A 10 -1.11 6.89 18.79
CA TRP A 10 -0.09 7.80 18.28
C TRP A 10 -0.43 8.46 16.93
N PHE A 11 -1.39 7.91 16.15
CA PHE A 11 -1.88 8.53 14.93
C PHE A 11 -2.77 9.77 15.16
N GLN A 12 -3.25 10.00 16.37
CA GLN A 12 -4.15 11.12 16.71
C GLN A 12 -3.49 12.18 17.58
N SER A 13 -2.20 12.04 17.90
CA SER A 13 -1.55 12.95 18.83
C SER A 13 -0.92 14.13 18.09
N GLN A 14 -1.08 15.32 18.65
CA GLN A 14 -0.32 16.53 18.29
C GLN A 14 1.20 16.25 18.25
N ASP A 15 1.66 15.29 19.03
CA ASP A 15 3.05 14.85 19.10
C ASP A 15 3.58 14.29 17.76
N VAL A 16 2.78 13.57 16.98
CA VAL A 16 3.18 13.05 15.66
C VAL A 16 3.44 14.18 14.68
N GLU A 17 2.55 15.14 14.62
CA GLU A 17 2.68 16.31 13.75
C GLU A 17 3.89 17.17 14.17
N ASP A 18 4.07 17.40 15.48
CA ASP A 18 5.18 18.18 16.00
C ASP A 18 6.52 17.49 15.74
N ARG A 19 6.60 16.17 15.85
CA ARG A 19 7.78 15.38 15.50
C ARG A 19 8.08 15.46 14.00
N ALA A 20 7.07 15.30 13.15
CA ALA A 20 7.24 15.42 11.71
C ALA A 20 7.76 16.81 11.32
N ARG A 21 7.20 17.89 11.90
CA ARG A 21 7.65 19.26 11.67
C ARG A 21 9.10 19.48 12.10
N LYS A 22 9.52 18.91 13.23
CA LYS A 22 10.91 19.00 13.69
C LYS A 22 11.85 18.29 12.72
N LEU A 23 11.54 17.06 12.30
CA LEU A 23 12.34 16.31 11.33
C LEU A 23 12.46 17.07 10.02
N VAL A 24 11.35 17.56 9.47
CA VAL A 24 11.34 18.35 8.23
C VAL A 24 12.17 19.63 8.36
N ALA A 25 12.17 20.29 9.54
CA ALA A 25 12.98 21.47 9.78
C ALA A 25 14.50 21.18 9.79
N GLU A 26 14.88 19.97 10.20
CA GLU A 26 16.28 19.53 10.22
C GLU A 26 16.78 18.98 8.88
N MET A 27 15.87 18.61 7.97
CA MET A 27 16.22 18.10 6.64
C MET A 27 16.84 19.21 5.76
N THR A 28 17.87 18.85 5.01
CA THR A 28 18.40 19.66 3.91
C THR A 28 17.40 19.71 2.75
N LEU A 29 17.61 20.62 1.80
CA LEU A 29 16.78 20.70 0.60
C LEU A 29 16.90 19.42 -0.25
N ASP A 30 18.12 18.88 -0.40
CA ASP A 30 18.37 17.67 -1.17
C ASP A 30 17.63 16.47 -0.54
N GLU A 31 17.72 16.28 0.79
CA GLU A 31 16.97 15.22 1.49
C GLU A 31 15.45 15.34 1.33
N LYS A 32 14.92 16.56 1.34
CA LYS A 32 13.49 16.81 1.08
C LYS A 32 13.12 16.43 -0.34
N THR A 33 13.98 16.81 -1.30
CA THR A 33 13.77 16.51 -2.71
C THR A 33 13.83 15.02 -2.98
N ASP A 34 14.84 14.34 -2.43
CA ASP A 34 15.01 12.88 -2.57
C ASP A 34 13.83 12.12 -1.97
N LEU A 35 13.36 12.55 -0.79
CA LEU A 35 12.22 11.91 -0.13
C LEU A 35 10.92 11.98 -0.94
N VAL A 36 10.67 13.07 -1.67
CA VAL A 36 9.45 13.21 -2.49
C VAL A 36 9.62 12.72 -3.93
N THR A 37 10.86 12.56 -4.39
CA THR A 37 11.15 12.02 -5.73
C THR A 37 11.05 10.51 -5.73
N GLY A 38 11.57 9.87 -4.69
CA GLY A 38 11.72 8.42 -4.63
C GLY A 38 12.72 7.88 -5.63
N ASP A 39 12.86 6.56 -5.68
CA ASP A 39 13.76 5.88 -6.57
C ASP A 39 13.17 4.54 -7.03
N LEU A 40 13.77 3.94 -8.05
CA LEU A 40 13.53 2.56 -8.46
C LEU A 40 14.63 1.69 -7.91
N ASN A 41 14.28 0.82 -6.98
CA ASN A 41 15.21 -0.12 -6.39
C ASN A 41 15.04 -1.50 -7.05
N PHE A 42 16.15 -2.12 -7.42
CA PHE A 42 16.13 -3.45 -8.05
C PHE A 42 15.42 -4.51 -7.18
N GLN A 43 15.54 -4.39 -5.86
CA GLN A 43 14.98 -5.35 -4.92
C GLN A 43 13.49 -5.12 -4.66
N TYR A 44 13.09 -3.85 -4.46
CA TYR A 44 11.74 -3.50 -4.04
C TYR A 44 10.86 -2.94 -5.17
N GLY A 45 11.46 -2.42 -6.22
CA GLY A 45 10.77 -1.67 -7.28
C GLY A 45 10.65 -0.20 -6.91
N PHE A 46 9.62 0.20 -6.18
CA PHE A 46 9.45 1.58 -5.69
C PHE A 46 10.08 1.73 -4.30
N TYR A 47 10.85 2.81 -4.12
CA TYR A 47 11.73 2.94 -2.97
C TYR A 47 12.01 4.39 -2.61
N ASN A 48 12.09 4.68 -1.31
CA ASN A 48 12.69 5.90 -0.79
C ASN A 48 13.78 5.52 0.20
N ALA A 49 14.97 6.07 0.01
CA ALA A 49 16.10 5.78 0.87
C ALA A 49 15.89 6.33 2.29
N ALA A 50 16.49 5.65 3.26
CA ALA A 50 16.53 6.11 4.64
C ALA A 50 17.33 7.43 4.75
N ILE A 51 16.97 8.24 5.75
CA ILE A 51 17.78 9.40 6.17
C ILE A 51 18.34 9.08 7.57
N ASP A 52 19.39 8.26 7.59
CA ASP A 52 19.95 7.68 8.81
C ASP A 52 20.27 8.69 9.91
N ARG A 53 20.83 9.85 9.53
CA ARG A 53 21.17 10.90 10.50
C ARG A 53 19.97 11.48 11.25
N LEU A 54 18.75 11.32 10.69
CA LEU A 54 17.49 11.76 11.29
C LEU A 54 16.67 10.59 11.84
N GLY A 55 17.13 9.37 11.68
CA GLY A 55 16.40 8.16 12.07
C GLY A 55 15.12 7.94 11.24
N ILE A 56 15.06 8.47 10.03
CA ILE A 56 13.93 8.25 9.10
C ILE A 56 14.21 6.96 8.34
N PRO A 57 13.38 5.93 8.48
CA PRO A 57 13.59 4.65 7.80
C PRO A 57 13.31 4.76 6.31
N GLU A 58 13.81 3.80 5.55
CA GLU A 58 13.47 3.62 4.14
C GLU A 58 11.97 3.30 3.95
N LEU A 59 11.40 3.71 2.82
CA LEU A 59 10.10 3.23 2.36
C LEU A 59 10.31 2.21 1.24
N THR A 60 9.87 1.00 1.49
CA THR A 60 9.95 -0.13 0.57
C THR A 60 8.54 -0.49 0.13
N MET A 61 8.22 -0.28 -1.15
CA MET A 61 6.84 -0.35 -1.63
C MET A 61 6.63 -1.58 -2.50
N ALA A 62 5.66 -2.41 -2.13
CA ALA A 62 5.21 -3.51 -2.97
C ALA A 62 4.03 -3.08 -3.84
N ASP A 63 4.10 -3.32 -5.13
CA ASP A 63 2.94 -3.17 -6.00
C ASP A 63 1.90 -4.26 -5.71
N GLY A 64 0.66 -4.00 -6.08
CA GLY A 64 -0.53 -4.84 -5.95
C GLY A 64 -1.47 -4.57 -7.13
N PRO A 65 -2.79 -4.55 -6.96
CA PRO A 65 -3.68 -4.98 -5.89
C PRO A 65 -4.05 -6.48 -5.80
N PRO A 66 -3.77 -7.35 -6.80
CA PRO A 66 -4.19 -8.76 -6.71
C PRO A 66 -3.20 -9.63 -5.89
N GLY A 67 -2.57 -9.06 -4.89
CA GLY A 67 -1.55 -9.68 -4.04
C GLY A 67 -0.23 -8.92 -4.06
N VAL A 68 0.73 -9.37 -3.29
CA VAL A 68 2.04 -8.72 -3.19
C VAL A 68 2.89 -9.05 -4.41
N ARG A 69 3.34 -8.03 -5.14
CA ARG A 69 4.27 -8.21 -6.24
C ARG A 69 5.70 -8.24 -5.72
N ILE A 70 6.35 -9.40 -5.83
CA ILE A 70 7.76 -9.56 -5.52
C ILE A 70 8.58 -9.31 -6.81
N ASN A 71 9.40 -8.26 -6.82
CA ASN A 71 10.20 -7.89 -7.98
C ASN A 71 11.49 -8.70 -8.12
N ASN A 72 11.98 -9.26 -7.02
CA ASN A 72 13.25 -9.96 -6.97
C ASN A 72 13.16 -11.17 -6.06
N GLY A 73 13.57 -12.32 -6.56
CA GLY A 73 13.61 -13.59 -5.82
C GLY A 73 14.59 -13.63 -4.64
N ALA A 74 15.40 -12.59 -4.43
CA ALA A 74 16.23 -12.46 -3.23
C ALA A 74 15.43 -12.10 -1.97
N VAL A 75 14.19 -11.64 -2.14
CA VAL A 75 13.28 -11.31 -1.05
C VAL A 75 12.20 -12.37 -0.99
N HIS A 76 12.02 -12.98 0.18
CA HIS A 76 10.98 -13.99 0.46
C HIS A 76 10.92 -15.11 -0.61
N ASP A 77 12.08 -15.58 -1.06
CA ASP A 77 12.22 -16.60 -2.13
C ASP A 77 11.50 -16.26 -3.44
N GLY A 78 11.11 -15.00 -3.64
CA GLY A 78 10.39 -14.53 -4.81
C GLY A 78 8.94 -15.01 -4.91
N MET A 79 8.38 -15.54 -3.83
CA MET A 79 7.03 -16.11 -3.82
C MET A 79 6.06 -15.22 -3.06
N ALA A 80 4.88 -15.05 -3.65
CA ALA A 80 3.70 -14.49 -3.01
C ALA A 80 2.46 -15.22 -3.49
N THR A 81 1.39 -15.16 -2.72
CA THR A 81 0.12 -15.79 -3.08
C THR A 81 -0.52 -15.06 -4.27
N ALA A 82 -0.85 -15.80 -5.31
CA ALA A 82 -1.67 -15.30 -6.41
C ALA A 82 -3.12 -15.25 -5.93
N LEU A 83 -3.51 -14.10 -5.42
CA LEU A 83 -4.87 -13.86 -4.92
C LEU A 83 -5.84 -13.59 -6.09
N PRO A 84 -7.16 -13.76 -5.86
CA PRO A 84 -8.17 -13.38 -6.86
C PRO A 84 -8.04 -11.90 -7.24
N ALA A 85 -8.42 -11.57 -8.47
CA ALA A 85 -8.51 -10.17 -8.86
C ALA A 85 -9.49 -9.41 -7.94
N PRO A 86 -9.22 -8.15 -7.55
CA PRO A 86 -10.08 -7.37 -6.65
C PRO A 86 -11.54 -7.30 -7.09
N ILE A 87 -11.81 -7.25 -8.40
CA ILE A 87 -13.18 -7.31 -8.90
C ILE A 87 -13.87 -8.64 -8.58
N ALA A 88 -13.14 -9.76 -8.56
CA ALA A 88 -13.69 -11.06 -8.18
C ALA A 88 -13.92 -11.12 -6.64
N LEU A 89 -13.04 -10.52 -5.86
CA LEU A 89 -13.24 -10.34 -4.42
C LEU A 89 -14.49 -9.51 -4.16
N ALA A 90 -14.65 -8.38 -4.84
CA ALA A 90 -15.82 -7.50 -4.71
C ALA A 90 -17.13 -8.21 -5.11
N ALA A 91 -17.10 -9.07 -6.12
CA ALA A 91 -18.24 -9.88 -6.55
C ALA A 91 -18.74 -10.87 -5.48
N SER A 92 -17.96 -11.13 -4.46
CA SER A 92 -18.40 -11.93 -3.30
C SER A 92 -19.39 -11.18 -2.39
N TRP A 93 -19.39 -9.85 -2.41
CA TRP A 93 -20.15 -8.97 -1.51
C TRP A 93 -19.89 -9.25 -0.02
N ASN A 94 -18.74 -9.82 0.30
CA ASN A 94 -18.41 -10.28 1.65
C ASN A 94 -17.19 -9.51 2.22
N PRO A 95 -17.42 -8.54 3.13
CA PRO A 95 -16.35 -7.79 3.78
C PRO A 95 -15.37 -8.63 4.62
N ASP A 96 -15.83 -9.80 5.11
CA ASP A 96 -14.95 -10.69 5.88
C ASP A 96 -13.92 -11.38 4.97
N LEU A 97 -14.27 -11.65 3.70
CA LEU A 97 -13.29 -12.11 2.71
C LEU A 97 -12.31 -11.00 2.33
N ALA A 98 -12.75 -9.75 2.26
CA ALA A 98 -11.86 -8.62 2.04
C ALA A 98 -10.87 -8.44 3.21
N ARG A 99 -11.31 -8.65 4.45
CA ARG A 99 -10.43 -8.68 5.62
C ARG A 99 -9.39 -9.80 5.53
N GLN A 100 -9.80 -11.01 5.18
CA GLN A 100 -8.89 -12.15 5.00
C GLN A 100 -7.88 -11.91 3.87
N PHE A 101 -8.34 -11.30 2.77
CA PHE A 101 -7.47 -10.89 1.66
C PHE A 101 -6.39 -9.90 2.15
N GLY A 102 -6.79 -8.86 2.87
CA GLY A 102 -5.89 -7.88 3.45
C GLY A 102 -4.91 -8.47 4.47
N ASP A 103 -5.35 -9.48 5.24
CA ASP A 103 -4.50 -10.19 6.19
C ASP A 103 -3.36 -10.96 5.48
N VAL A 104 -3.67 -11.67 4.40
CA VAL A 104 -2.65 -12.34 3.56
C VAL A 104 -1.68 -11.33 2.96
N VAL A 105 -2.19 -10.26 2.36
CA VAL A 105 -1.38 -9.21 1.75
C VAL A 105 -0.46 -8.55 2.77
N GLY A 106 -1.00 -8.14 3.93
CA GLY A 106 -0.23 -7.49 4.99
C GLY A 106 0.88 -8.40 5.53
N HIS A 107 0.56 -9.67 5.77
CA HIS A 107 1.53 -10.66 6.21
C HIS A 107 2.65 -10.86 5.18
N GLU A 108 2.33 -11.06 3.91
CA GLU A 108 3.33 -11.32 2.86
C GLU A 108 4.16 -10.07 2.54
N ALA A 109 3.56 -8.87 2.50
CA ALA A 109 4.29 -7.63 2.36
C ALA A 109 5.31 -7.45 3.50
N ARG A 110 4.88 -7.68 4.74
CA ARG A 110 5.78 -7.60 5.89
C ARG A 110 6.89 -8.66 5.86
N ALA A 111 6.55 -9.89 5.50
CA ALA A 111 7.52 -11.00 5.40
C ALA A 111 8.58 -10.75 4.32
N SER A 112 8.22 -10.04 3.24
CA SER A 112 9.11 -9.64 2.15
C SER A 112 9.79 -8.27 2.36
N ASN A 113 9.78 -7.73 3.60
CA ASN A 113 10.38 -6.45 3.99
C ASN A 113 9.80 -5.23 3.26
N HIS A 114 8.56 -5.31 2.80
CA HIS A 114 7.86 -4.12 2.34
C HIS A 114 7.10 -3.49 3.51
N ASN A 115 7.19 -2.17 3.63
CA ASN A 115 6.49 -1.40 4.65
C ASN A 115 5.36 -0.54 4.08
N VAL A 116 5.21 -0.51 2.76
CA VAL A 116 4.09 0.09 2.05
C VAL A 116 3.54 -0.89 1.02
N TYR A 117 2.24 -1.06 0.97
CA TYR A 117 1.53 -1.79 -0.08
C TYR A 117 0.75 -0.82 -0.95
N LEU A 118 0.98 -0.87 -2.27
CA LEU A 118 0.32 0.02 -3.24
C LEU A 118 -1.06 -0.54 -3.63
N GLY A 119 -1.97 -0.46 -2.71
CA GLY A 119 -3.36 -0.94 -2.79
C GLY A 119 -4.13 -0.65 -1.48
N PRO A 120 -5.45 -0.89 -1.51
CA PRO A 120 -6.28 -1.33 -2.63
C PRO A 120 -6.52 -0.26 -3.69
N ALA A 121 -6.98 -0.68 -4.89
CA ALA A 121 -7.44 0.21 -5.93
C ALA A 121 -8.97 0.41 -5.82
N VAL A 122 -9.40 1.68 -5.80
CA VAL A 122 -10.81 2.05 -5.61
C VAL A 122 -11.38 2.87 -6.77
N ASP A 123 -10.73 2.77 -7.92
CA ASP A 123 -11.22 3.41 -9.13
C ASP A 123 -12.59 2.86 -9.51
N ILE A 124 -13.49 3.74 -9.92
CA ILE A 124 -14.83 3.34 -10.34
C ILE A 124 -14.79 2.94 -11.83
N ALA A 125 -15.22 1.72 -12.15
CA ALA A 125 -15.24 1.19 -13.50
C ALA A 125 -16.31 1.88 -14.37
N ARG A 126 -16.05 3.11 -14.79
CA ARG A 126 -16.95 3.89 -15.64
C ARG A 126 -16.96 3.41 -17.09
N LEU A 127 -15.84 2.84 -17.54
CA LEU A 127 -15.66 2.28 -18.87
C LEU A 127 -15.38 0.78 -18.75
N ALA A 128 -16.22 -0.05 -19.34
CA ALA A 128 -16.10 -1.51 -19.26
C ALA A 128 -14.81 -2.05 -19.89
N ASN A 129 -14.21 -1.31 -20.82
CA ASN A 129 -12.96 -1.65 -21.50
C ASN A 129 -11.71 -1.00 -20.87
N GLY A 130 -11.80 -0.52 -19.64
CA GLY A 130 -10.64 -0.02 -18.90
C GLY A 130 -9.61 -1.13 -18.70
N GLY A 131 -8.35 -0.92 -19.13
CA GLY A 131 -7.31 -1.95 -19.10
C GLY A 131 -6.95 -2.45 -17.70
N ARG A 132 -7.27 -1.69 -16.66
CA ARG A 132 -7.01 -2.01 -15.23
C ARG A 132 -8.30 -2.14 -14.41
N ALA A 133 -9.44 -2.28 -15.01
CA ALA A 133 -10.72 -2.43 -14.30
C ALA A 133 -10.75 -3.67 -13.38
N PHE A 134 -9.96 -4.70 -13.67
CA PHE A 134 -9.89 -5.93 -12.88
C PHE A 134 -9.32 -5.73 -11.47
N GLU A 135 -8.51 -4.70 -11.26
CA GLU A 135 -7.86 -4.42 -9.96
C GLU A 135 -8.66 -3.49 -9.04
N SER A 136 -9.86 -3.10 -9.45
CA SER A 136 -10.81 -2.30 -8.66
C SER A 136 -12.07 -3.08 -8.33
N SER A 137 -12.93 -2.51 -7.48
CA SER A 137 -14.12 -3.19 -6.95
C SER A 137 -15.34 -3.09 -7.86
N GLY A 138 -15.24 -2.50 -9.07
CA GLY A 138 -16.32 -2.36 -10.02
C GLY A 138 -16.94 -0.97 -10.07
N GLU A 139 -18.25 -0.88 -10.30
CA GLU A 139 -18.94 0.38 -10.63
C GLU A 139 -19.56 1.08 -9.42
N ASP A 140 -19.79 0.36 -8.33
CA ASP A 140 -20.49 0.87 -7.14
C ASP A 140 -19.52 1.41 -6.10
N PRO A 141 -19.56 2.74 -5.80
CA PRO A 141 -18.69 3.33 -4.80
C PRO A 141 -18.97 2.85 -3.37
N LEU A 142 -20.22 2.45 -3.07
CA LEU A 142 -20.55 1.91 -1.76
C LEU A 142 -19.94 0.52 -1.56
N LEU A 143 -20.03 -0.35 -2.56
CA LEU A 143 -19.37 -1.66 -2.56
C LEU A 143 -17.87 -1.50 -2.44
N SER A 144 -17.27 -0.61 -3.24
CA SER A 144 -15.84 -0.31 -3.19
C SER A 144 -15.40 0.09 -1.77
N ALA A 145 -16.10 1.01 -1.13
CA ALA A 145 -15.79 1.42 0.24
C ALA A 145 -15.95 0.28 1.25
N ARG A 146 -17.04 -0.51 1.15
CA ARG A 146 -17.32 -1.62 2.07
C ARG A 146 -16.32 -2.76 1.98
N MET A 147 -15.73 -2.97 0.81
CA MET A 147 -14.69 -3.98 0.61
C MET A 147 -13.30 -3.45 1.01
N SER A 148 -12.98 -2.21 0.64
CA SER A 148 -11.64 -1.66 0.86
C SER A 148 -11.34 -1.32 2.33
N ILE A 149 -12.32 -0.89 3.12
CA ILE A 149 -12.09 -0.54 4.53
C ILE A 149 -11.54 -1.74 5.33
N PRO A 150 -12.19 -2.92 5.37
CA PRO A 150 -11.67 -4.06 6.12
C PRO A 150 -10.34 -4.60 5.55
N GLU A 151 -10.11 -4.48 4.25
CA GLU A 151 -8.84 -4.82 3.62
C GLU A 151 -7.70 -3.92 4.14
N ILE A 152 -7.91 -2.60 4.14
CA ILE A 152 -6.93 -1.62 4.65
C ILE A 152 -6.63 -1.88 6.14
N GLU A 153 -7.66 -2.06 6.96
CA GLU A 153 -7.50 -2.35 8.39
C GLU A 153 -6.65 -3.60 8.62
N ALA A 154 -6.88 -4.67 7.84
CA ALA A 154 -6.13 -5.90 7.95
C ALA A 154 -4.67 -5.74 7.50
N ILE A 155 -4.40 -5.06 6.39
CA ILE A 155 -3.04 -4.76 5.93
C ILE A 155 -2.29 -3.98 7.01
N GLN A 156 -2.90 -2.94 7.57
CA GLN A 156 -2.27 -2.08 8.57
C GLN A 156 -2.03 -2.78 9.91
N ALA A 157 -2.79 -3.84 10.23
CA ALA A 157 -2.54 -4.67 11.40
C ALA A 157 -1.17 -5.39 11.35
N HIS A 158 -0.58 -5.55 10.17
CA HIS A 158 0.77 -6.10 9.97
C HIS A 158 1.88 -5.04 9.95
N ALA A 159 1.60 -3.81 10.39
CA ALA A 159 2.55 -2.68 10.31
C ALA A 159 3.02 -2.38 8.87
N VAL A 160 2.14 -2.55 7.90
CA VAL A 160 2.30 -2.17 6.51
C VAL A 160 1.34 -1.03 6.20
N GLN A 161 1.82 0.03 5.59
CA GLN A 161 0.97 1.14 5.17
C GLN A 161 0.17 0.74 3.92
N ALA A 162 -1.14 0.84 3.96
CA ALA A 162 -1.98 0.67 2.78
C ALA A 162 -2.06 2.00 2.00
N CYS A 163 -1.68 1.95 0.73
CA CYS A 163 -1.73 3.12 -0.15
C CYS A 163 -2.93 3.01 -1.09
N LEU A 164 -4.06 3.56 -0.64
CA LEU A 164 -5.28 3.62 -1.44
C LEU A 164 -5.02 4.36 -2.77
N LYS A 165 -5.37 3.75 -3.91
CA LYS A 165 -5.10 4.29 -5.24
C LYS A 165 -6.30 4.21 -6.17
N HIS A 166 -6.39 5.00 -7.24
CA HIS A 166 -5.43 6.00 -7.67
C HIS A 166 -6.01 7.40 -7.38
N TYR A 167 -5.24 8.29 -6.83
CA TYR A 167 -5.64 9.67 -6.62
C TYR A 167 -5.32 10.53 -7.85
N CYS A 168 -6.32 11.15 -8.52
CA CYS A 168 -7.73 10.87 -8.30
C CYS A 168 -8.36 10.30 -9.57
N VAL A 169 -8.63 9.03 -9.50
CA VAL A 169 -9.25 8.08 -10.42
C VAL A 169 -8.47 7.74 -11.68
N ASN A 170 -8.28 6.44 -11.89
CA ASN A 170 -7.75 5.83 -13.11
C ASN A 170 -8.84 4.99 -13.80
N ASN A 171 -9.70 5.63 -14.57
CA ASN A 171 -10.85 4.96 -15.18
C ASN A 171 -10.57 4.36 -16.56
N GLN A 172 -9.46 4.71 -17.18
CA GLN A 172 -9.05 4.24 -18.50
C GLN A 172 -7.53 4.43 -18.70
N GLU A 173 -6.95 3.67 -19.62
CA GLU A 173 -5.52 3.63 -19.88
C GLU A 173 -5.14 4.16 -21.29
N GLN A 174 -6.10 4.63 -22.06
CA GLN A 174 -5.83 5.11 -23.40
C GLN A 174 -5.04 6.43 -23.36
N GLU A 175 -3.94 6.46 -24.12
CA GLU A 175 -3.06 7.64 -24.25
C GLU A 175 -2.47 8.16 -22.92
N ARG A 176 -2.23 7.25 -21.99
CA ARG A 176 -1.63 7.55 -20.69
C ARG A 176 -0.11 7.72 -20.79
#